data_55c8b3808cf19be0206e496087a79d39
#
_entry.id   55c8b3808cf19be0206e496087a79d39
#
_cell.length_a   1.000
_cell.length_b   1.000
_cell.length_c   1.000
_cell.angle_alpha   90.00
_cell.angle_beta   90.00
_cell.angle_gamma   90.00
#
_symmetry.space_group_name_H-M   'P 1'
#
loop_
_entity.id
_entity.type
_entity.pdbx_description
1 polymer ?
#
loop_
_entity_poly.entity_id
_entity_poly.type
_entity_poly.pdbx_seq_one_letter_code
_entity_poly.pdbx_strand_id
1 'polypeptide(L)'
;MYFTLEARGCQTLLTARRLFPRRAANLRKMSSKGNDASLKEKRSKLLARGLPKQKPIEGVKQVLVVASGKGGVGKSTTAVNIALALAANDSVDWHQLDYLVIDMPPGTGDVQLSISQNVPIAGAVIVSTPQDIALLDARRGTEMFRKVNVPVLGLVQNMSIFQCPRCKHETQIFGADGVRRLASDLDLDVLGDVPLHVHIRETSDAGKPIVVSQPQSNVAQAYLKIAAEIVKRLPLSPT
;
A
#
# COMPACT_ATOMS: atom_id res chain seq x y z
N MET A 1 -5.79 -13.82 -13.39
CA MET A 1 -7.09 -14.09 -12.78
C MET A 1 -7.45 -12.83 -12.03
N TYR A 2 -8.42 -12.09 -12.51
CA TYR A 2 -8.86 -10.84 -11.91
C TYR A 2 -9.97 -11.19 -10.91
N PHE A 3 -9.77 -10.91 -9.65
CA PHE A 3 -10.87 -10.88 -8.68
C PHE A 3 -11.26 -9.43 -8.50
N THR A 4 -12.41 -9.06 -9.02
CA THR A 4 -13.10 -7.84 -8.63
C THR A 4 -13.96 -8.22 -7.44
N LEU A 5 -13.56 -7.84 -6.25
CA LEU A 5 -14.42 -7.91 -5.07
C LEU A 5 -15.23 -6.63 -5.04
N GLU A 6 -16.47 -6.69 -5.46
CA GLU A 6 -17.43 -5.62 -5.20
C GLU A 6 -17.90 -5.73 -3.75
N ALA A 7 -17.19 -5.07 -2.87
CA ALA A 7 -17.75 -4.73 -1.57
C ALA A 7 -18.49 -3.40 -1.74
N ARG A 8 -19.68 -3.31 -1.14
CA ARG A 8 -20.55 -2.12 -1.22
C ARG A 8 -19.73 -0.86 -0.91
N GLY A 9 -19.50 -0.02 -1.92
CA GLY A 9 -18.79 1.26 -1.82
C GLY A 9 -17.25 1.21 -1.89
N CYS A 10 -16.62 0.06 -2.07
CA CYS A 10 -15.16 -0.05 -2.21
C CYS A 10 -14.81 -1.05 -3.31
N GLN A 11 -13.99 -0.62 -4.29
CA GLN A 11 -13.39 -1.51 -5.30
C GLN A 11 -11.91 -1.66 -5.02
N THR A 12 -11.47 -2.91 -4.91
CA THR A 12 -10.04 -3.24 -4.75
C THR A 12 -9.51 -3.71 -6.11
N LEU A 13 -8.66 -2.91 -6.74
CA LEU A 13 -7.89 -3.34 -7.90
C LEU A 13 -6.71 -4.21 -7.44
N LEU A 14 -6.95 -5.51 -7.36
CA LEU A 14 -5.92 -6.52 -7.05
C LEU A 14 -5.08 -6.78 -8.29
N THR A 15 -3.94 -6.18 -8.39
CA THR A 15 -2.84 -6.38 -9.34
C THR A 15 -2.81 -5.51 -10.60
N ALA A 16 -1.92 -4.53 -10.62
CA ALA A 16 -1.43 -3.83 -11.82
C ALA A 16 -0.49 -4.72 -12.69
N ARG A 17 -0.74 -6.03 -12.81
CA ARG A 17 0.21 -6.93 -13.50
C ARG A 17 0.11 -6.99 -15.02
N ARG A 18 -0.83 -6.29 -15.70
CA ARG A 18 -0.98 -6.36 -17.18
C ARG A 18 -1.42 -5.07 -17.88
N LEU A 19 -0.87 -3.92 -17.54
CA LEU A 19 -1.15 -2.71 -18.33
C LEU A 19 -0.03 -2.29 -19.28
N PHE A 20 1.08 -3.04 -19.37
CA PHE A 20 2.13 -2.71 -20.33
C PHE A 20 2.60 -3.97 -21.08
N PRO A 21 2.63 -3.94 -22.44
CA PRO A 21 3.23 -5.01 -23.23
C PRO A 21 4.75 -5.04 -22.98
N ARG A 22 5.28 -6.22 -22.69
CA ARG A 22 6.72 -6.47 -22.62
C ARG A 22 7.34 -6.22 -24.00
N ARG A 23 8.01 -5.09 -24.19
CA ARG A 23 9.01 -4.94 -25.24
C ARG A 23 10.32 -5.51 -24.71
N ALA A 24 10.76 -6.60 -25.29
CA ALA A 24 12.09 -7.16 -25.09
C ALA A 24 13.14 -6.12 -25.52
N ALA A 25 13.93 -5.63 -24.57
CA ALA A 25 15.07 -4.77 -24.85
C ALA A 25 16.26 -5.62 -25.23
N ASN A 26 16.64 -5.60 -26.50
CA ASN A 26 17.93 -6.07 -26.99
C ASN A 26 19.05 -5.19 -26.41
N LEU A 27 19.77 -5.70 -25.43
CA LEU A 27 20.99 -5.10 -24.91
C LEU A 27 22.14 -5.30 -25.90
N ARG A 28 22.32 -4.37 -26.82
CA ARG A 28 23.61 -4.17 -27.51
C ARG A 28 24.50 -3.31 -26.63
N LYS A 29 25.62 -3.88 -26.17
CA LYS A 29 26.75 -3.13 -25.60
C LYS A 29 27.21 -2.10 -26.63
N MET A 30 27.02 -0.82 -26.35
CA MET A 30 27.67 0.28 -27.07
C MET A 30 28.62 0.99 -26.10
N SER A 31 29.86 1.03 -26.51
CA SER A 31 31.00 1.75 -25.91
C SER A 31 30.66 3.24 -25.74
N SER A 32 30.87 3.76 -24.54
CA SER A 32 30.61 5.15 -24.18
C SER A 32 31.88 5.97 -24.26
N LYS A 33 32.02 6.81 -25.25
CA LYS A 33 32.74 8.08 -25.20
C LYS A 33 32.05 9.07 -26.14
N GLY A 34 31.37 10.04 -25.59
CA GLY A 34 30.80 11.19 -26.30
C GLY A 34 29.30 11.29 -26.19
N ASN A 35 28.80 12.02 -25.18
CA ASN A 35 27.57 12.83 -25.22
C ASN A 35 27.04 13.21 -23.83
N ASP A 36 27.90 13.64 -22.94
CA ASP A 36 27.45 14.15 -21.63
C ASP A 36 26.63 15.45 -21.75
N ALA A 37 26.95 16.29 -22.74
CA ALA A 37 26.19 17.53 -23.02
C ALA A 37 24.78 17.24 -23.55
N SER A 38 24.62 16.31 -24.48
CA SER A 38 23.34 15.92 -25.05
C SER A 38 22.42 15.23 -24.05
N LEU A 39 22.99 14.47 -23.11
CA LEU A 39 22.26 13.84 -22.02
C LEU A 39 21.80 14.88 -20.97
N LYS A 40 22.62 15.86 -20.66
CA LYS A 40 22.26 17.00 -19.81
C LYS A 40 21.14 17.84 -20.42
N GLU A 41 21.23 18.11 -21.72
CA GLU A 41 20.19 18.87 -22.45
C GLU A 41 18.86 18.09 -22.51
N LYS A 42 18.90 16.78 -22.76
CA LYS A 42 17.70 15.92 -22.72
C LYS A 42 17.10 15.83 -21.30
N ARG A 43 17.92 15.74 -20.27
CA ARG A 43 17.46 15.80 -18.87
C ARG A 43 16.87 17.15 -18.52
N SER A 44 17.48 18.24 -18.94
CA SER A 44 16.95 19.59 -18.77
C SER A 44 15.61 19.78 -19.47
N LYS A 45 15.45 19.31 -20.71
CA LYS A 45 14.18 19.34 -21.44
C LYS A 45 13.10 18.45 -20.83
N LEU A 46 13.48 17.30 -20.26
CA LEU A 46 12.56 16.43 -19.51
C LEU A 46 12.10 17.07 -18.19
N LEU A 47 13.02 17.73 -17.48
CA LEU A 47 12.71 18.46 -16.24
C LEU A 47 11.86 19.72 -16.50
N ALA A 48 12.07 20.38 -17.64
CA ALA A 48 11.29 21.54 -18.05
C ALA A 48 9.85 21.20 -18.51
N ARG A 49 9.55 19.94 -18.83
CA ARG A 49 8.20 19.51 -19.23
C ARG A 49 7.21 19.44 -18.05
N GLY A 50 7.67 19.65 -16.83
CA GLY A 50 6.87 19.54 -15.62
C GLY A 50 6.46 18.08 -15.30
N LEU A 51 6.01 17.86 -14.09
CA LEU A 51 5.39 16.58 -13.70
C LEU A 51 4.10 16.39 -14.50
N PRO A 52 3.75 15.15 -14.91
CA PRO A 52 2.47 14.88 -15.56
C PRO A 52 1.33 15.42 -14.72
N LYS A 53 0.35 16.07 -15.33
CA LYS A 53 -0.85 16.51 -14.62
C LYS A 53 -1.61 15.26 -14.16
N GLN A 54 -1.80 15.14 -12.86
CA GLN A 54 -2.63 14.08 -12.28
C GLN A 54 -4.06 14.17 -12.83
N LYS A 55 -4.61 13.03 -13.22
CA LYS A 55 -5.98 12.94 -13.70
C LYS A 55 -6.84 12.24 -12.65
N PRO A 56 -7.87 12.92 -12.11
CA PRO A 56 -8.86 12.29 -11.25
C PRO A 56 -9.47 11.06 -11.93
N ILE A 57 -9.74 10.03 -11.14
CA ILE A 57 -10.47 8.85 -11.62
C ILE A 57 -11.96 9.18 -11.48
N GLU A 58 -12.68 9.14 -12.60
CA GLU A 58 -14.10 9.46 -12.63
C GLU A 58 -14.88 8.53 -11.69
N GLY A 59 -15.78 9.11 -10.89
CA GLY A 59 -16.58 8.37 -9.92
C GLY A 59 -15.87 7.96 -8.63
N VAL A 60 -14.62 8.38 -8.42
CA VAL A 60 -13.83 8.07 -7.20
C VAL A 60 -13.56 9.34 -6.41
N LYS A 61 -13.97 9.38 -5.13
CA LYS A 61 -13.71 10.54 -4.26
C LYS A 61 -12.26 10.58 -3.77
N GLN A 62 -11.75 9.46 -3.28
CA GLN A 62 -10.39 9.37 -2.72
C GLN A 62 -9.67 8.10 -3.16
N VAL A 63 -8.38 8.24 -3.45
CA VAL A 63 -7.50 7.13 -3.79
C VAL A 63 -6.55 6.86 -2.64
N LEU A 64 -6.64 5.67 -2.05
CA LEU A 64 -5.75 5.17 -1.02
C LEU A 64 -4.78 4.17 -1.61
N VAL A 65 -3.50 4.31 -1.33
CA VAL A 65 -2.47 3.37 -1.75
C VAL A 65 -2.01 2.54 -0.57
N VAL A 66 -1.96 1.21 -0.74
CA VAL A 66 -1.28 0.30 0.19
C VAL A 66 0.01 -0.17 -0.45
N ALA A 67 1.12 0.17 0.17
CA ALA A 67 2.46 -0.07 -0.37
C ALA A 67 3.35 -0.85 0.61
N SER A 68 4.41 -1.42 0.09
CA SER A 68 5.47 -2.03 0.89
C SER A 68 6.80 -1.92 0.16
N GLY A 69 7.88 -1.73 0.88
CA GLY A 69 9.21 -1.70 0.29
C GLY A 69 9.66 -3.09 -0.21
N LYS A 70 9.14 -4.17 0.37
CA LYS A 70 9.57 -5.56 0.12
C LYS A 70 8.37 -6.46 -0.16
N GLY A 71 8.60 -7.53 -0.95
CA GLY A 71 7.63 -8.62 -1.12
C GLY A 71 7.54 -9.52 0.11
N GLY A 72 6.40 -10.18 0.31
CA GLY A 72 6.21 -11.17 1.37
C GLY A 72 5.83 -10.60 2.75
N VAL A 73 5.63 -9.29 2.88
CA VAL A 73 5.19 -8.66 4.15
C VAL A 73 3.67 -8.72 4.37
N GLY A 74 2.93 -9.40 3.50
CA GLY A 74 1.47 -9.52 3.60
C GLY A 74 0.69 -8.30 3.11
N LYS A 75 1.30 -7.45 2.26
CA LYS A 75 0.71 -6.23 1.74
C LYS A 75 -0.66 -6.43 1.07
N SER A 76 -0.77 -7.38 0.14
CA SER A 76 -2.01 -7.62 -0.61
C SER A 76 -3.14 -8.14 0.29
N THR A 77 -2.82 -9.04 1.23
CA THR A 77 -3.78 -9.49 2.25
C THR A 77 -4.26 -8.33 3.12
N THR A 78 -3.34 -7.45 3.53
CA THR A 78 -3.66 -6.25 4.30
C THR A 78 -4.50 -5.27 3.48
N ALA A 79 -4.16 -5.04 2.21
CA ALA A 79 -4.92 -4.15 1.31
C ALA A 79 -6.37 -4.58 1.15
N VAL A 80 -6.61 -5.88 0.93
CA VAL A 80 -7.98 -6.43 0.80
C VAL A 80 -8.77 -6.25 2.11
N ASN A 81 -8.18 -6.60 3.25
CA ASN A 81 -8.86 -6.48 4.53
C ASN A 81 -9.11 -5.01 4.92
N ILE A 82 -8.19 -4.08 4.63
CA ILE A 82 -8.41 -2.64 4.82
C ILE A 82 -9.55 -2.15 3.93
N ALA A 83 -9.57 -2.52 2.65
CA ALA A 83 -10.63 -2.12 1.73
C ALA A 83 -12.02 -2.56 2.21
N LEU A 84 -12.14 -3.81 2.66
CA LEU A 84 -13.38 -4.34 3.23
C LEU A 84 -13.74 -3.69 4.58
N ALA A 85 -12.74 -3.36 5.40
CA ALA A 85 -12.95 -2.67 6.66
C ALA A 85 -13.42 -1.22 6.45
N LEU A 86 -12.89 -0.52 5.44
CA LEU A 86 -13.38 0.80 5.02
C LEU A 86 -14.83 0.73 4.57
N ALA A 87 -15.19 -0.24 3.73
CA ALA A 87 -16.56 -0.45 3.28
C ALA A 87 -17.54 -0.79 4.42
N ALA A 88 -17.05 -1.37 5.52
CA ALA A 88 -17.87 -1.69 6.69
C ALA A 88 -18.08 -0.49 7.63
N ASN A 89 -17.21 0.52 7.57
CA ASN A 89 -17.27 1.70 8.45
C ASN A 89 -18.11 2.85 7.90
N ASP A 90 -18.36 2.88 6.58
CA ASP A 90 -19.10 3.98 5.95
C ASP A 90 -20.54 3.61 5.63
N SER A 91 -21.45 4.59 5.86
CA SER A 91 -22.79 4.60 5.30
C SER A 91 -22.68 4.96 3.82
N VAL A 92 -22.80 3.97 2.96
CA VAL A 92 -22.46 4.03 1.53
C VAL A 92 -23.53 4.74 0.71
N ASP A 93 -23.14 5.75 -0.07
CA ASP A 93 -23.91 6.27 -1.20
C ASP A 93 -23.53 5.49 -2.47
N TRP A 94 -24.53 4.87 -3.10
CA TRP A 94 -24.36 3.91 -4.20
C TRP A 94 -23.92 4.53 -5.55
N HIS A 95 -23.82 5.84 -5.66
CA HIS A 95 -23.59 6.53 -6.94
C HIS A 95 -22.14 6.96 -7.17
N GLN A 96 -21.28 6.95 -6.12
CA GLN A 96 -19.86 7.29 -6.21
C GLN A 96 -19.04 6.39 -5.28
N LEU A 97 -17.84 6.00 -5.73
CA LEU A 97 -16.90 5.28 -4.87
C LEU A 97 -16.25 6.27 -3.89
N ASP A 98 -16.44 6.05 -2.60
CA ASP A 98 -15.77 6.86 -1.58
C ASP A 98 -14.26 6.60 -1.60
N TYR A 99 -13.86 5.34 -1.67
CA TYR A 99 -12.46 4.93 -1.66
C TYR A 99 -12.13 3.97 -2.80
N LEU A 100 -11.03 4.26 -3.51
CA LEU A 100 -10.33 3.30 -4.37
C LEU A 100 -9.04 2.89 -3.67
N VAL A 101 -8.95 1.63 -3.23
CA VAL A 101 -7.74 1.09 -2.62
C VAL A 101 -6.87 0.42 -3.67
N ILE A 102 -5.66 0.95 -3.86
CA ILE A 102 -4.68 0.41 -4.81
C ILE A 102 -3.65 -0.43 -4.06
N ASP A 103 -3.60 -1.72 -4.36
CA ASP A 103 -2.51 -2.60 -3.92
C ASP A 103 -1.30 -2.41 -4.83
N MET A 104 -0.28 -1.66 -4.35
CA MET A 104 0.91 -1.34 -5.12
C MET A 104 1.82 -2.57 -5.27
N PRO A 105 2.52 -2.75 -6.39
CA PRO A 105 3.58 -3.74 -6.46
C PRO A 105 4.65 -3.44 -5.40
N PRO A 106 5.36 -4.48 -4.87
CA PRO A 106 6.39 -4.25 -3.87
C PRO A 106 7.59 -3.50 -4.44
N GLY A 107 8.26 -2.70 -3.60
CA GLY A 107 9.46 -1.94 -3.95
C GLY A 107 9.20 -0.46 -4.20
N THR A 108 10.20 0.22 -4.75
CA THR A 108 10.23 1.67 -4.99
C THR A 108 10.64 2.00 -6.43
N GLY A 109 10.20 1.19 -7.38
CA GLY A 109 10.58 1.27 -8.80
C GLY A 109 9.71 2.20 -9.64
N ASP A 110 9.91 2.14 -10.96
CA ASP A 110 9.25 3.03 -11.93
C ASP A 110 7.73 2.90 -11.95
N VAL A 111 7.19 1.72 -11.63
CA VAL A 111 5.74 1.50 -11.61
C VAL A 111 5.08 2.31 -10.48
N GLN A 112 5.67 2.27 -9.29
CA GLN A 112 5.20 3.06 -8.14
C GLN A 112 5.25 4.55 -8.44
N LEU A 113 6.35 5.03 -9.01
CA LEU A 113 6.51 6.42 -9.41
C LEU A 113 5.48 6.82 -10.48
N SER A 114 5.29 5.98 -11.50
CA SER A 114 4.32 6.26 -12.58
C SER A 114 2.89 6.37 -12.05
N ILE A 115 2.46 5.47 -11.16
CA ILE A 115 1.13 5.55 -10.54
C ILE A 115 1.01 6.82 -9.71
N SER A 116 1.99 7.10 -8.85
CA SER A 116 1.97 8.27 -7.96
C SER A 116 1.99 9.61 -8.69
N GLN A 117 2.56 9.65 -9.90
CA GLN A 117 2.61 10.86 -10.73
C GLN A 117 1.34 11.09 -11.55
N ASN A 118 0.62 10.05 -11.92
CA ASN A 118 -0.55 10.13 -12.81
C ASN A 118 -1.89 10.12 -12.07
N VAL A 119 -1.95 9.52 -10.86
CA VAL A 119 -3.18 9.37 -10.07
C VAL A 119 -3.11 10.30 -8.85
N PRO A 120 -4.15 11.11 -8.57
CA PRO A 120 -4.21 11.92 -7.36
C PRO A 120 -4.45 11.02 -6.14
N ILE A 121 -3.38 10.66 -5.45
CA ILE A 121 -3.41 9.79 -4.28
C ILE A 121 -3.69 10.64 -3.04
N ALA A 122 -4.79 10.36 -2.34
CA ALA A 122 -5.17 11.05 -1.12
C ALA A 122 -4.28 10.65 0.08
N GLY A 123 -3.77 9.42 0.08
CA GLY A 123 -2.85 8.96 1.11
C GLY A 123 -2.24 7.60 0.81
N ALA A 124 -1.07 7.35 1.40
CA ALA A 124 -0.37 6.07 1.31
C ALA A 124 -0.23 5.42 2.70
N VAL A 125 -0.49 4.13 2.78
CA VAL A 125 -0.27 3.29 3.95
C VAL A 125 0.89 2.34 3.65
N ILE A 126 1.90 2.33 4.51
CA ILE A 126 3.07 1.48 4.34
C ILE A 126 2.97 0.25 5.24
N VAL A 127 2.92 -0.93 4.63
CA VAL A 127 2.89 -2.21 5.34
C VAL A 127 4.29 -2.76 5.48
N SER A 128 4.69 -3.09 6.71
CA SER A 128 5.97 -3.72 7.01
C SER A 128 5.84 -4.79 8.09
N THR A 129 6.85 -5.64 8.20
CA THR A 129 7.05 -6.54 9.33
C THR A 129 8.16 -5.99 10.23
N PRO A 130 8.30 -6.45 11.49
CA PRO A 130 9.34 -5.96 12.41
C PRO A 130 10.79 -6.27 11.98
N GLN A 131 11.01 -7.09 10.95
CA GLN A 131 12.34 -7.47 10.46
C GLN A 131 13.13 -6.29 9.92
N ASP A 132 14.41 -6.13 10.28
CA ASP A 132 15.26 -5.02 9.89
C ASP A 132 15.31 -4.79 8.36
N ILE A 133 15.41 -5.88 7.59
CA ILE A 133 15.41 -5.77 6.11
C ILE A 133 14.12 -5.20 5.57
N ALA A 134 12.97 -5.53 6.17
CA ALA A 134 11.68 -4.99 5.77
C ALA A 134 11.53 -3.52 6.18
N LEU A 135 12.11 -3.14 7.32
CA LEU A 135 12.13 -1.76 7.82
C LEU A 135 12.97 -0.84 6.94
N LEU A 136 14.14 -1.29 6.49
CA LEU A 136 14.97 -0.54 5.55
C LEU A 136 14.22 -0.23 4.25
N ASP A 137 13.51 -1.21 3.71
CA ASP A 137 12.75 -1.03 2.50
C ASP A 137 11.46 -0.20 2.73
N ALA A 138 10.83 -0.30 3.91
CA ALA A 138 9.71 0.56 4.28
C ALA A 138 10.14 2.03 4.40
N ARG A 139 11.33 2.31 4.95
CA ARG A 139 11.93 3.65 4.97
C ARG A 139 12.07 4.21 3.56
N ARG A 140 12.66 3.44 2.64
CA ARG A 140 12.80 3.84 1.22
C ARG A 140 11.45 4.11 0.56
N GLY A 141 10.45 3.27 0.84
CA GLY A 141 9.08 3.46 0.33
C GLY A 141 8.46 4.77 0.82
N THR A 142 8.59 5.06 2.11
CA THR A 142 8.12 6.32 2.71
C THR A 142 8.79 7.54 2.08
N GLU A 143 10.11 7.51 1.94
CA GLU A 143 10.88 8.59 1.32
C GLU A 143 10.51 8.80 -0.16
N MET A 144 10.23 7.71 -0.89
CA MET A 144 9.75 7.80 -2.27
C MET A 144 8.42 8.55 -2.34
N PHE A 145 7.42 8.19 -1.51
CA PHE A 145 6.11 8.87 -1.51
C PHE A 145 6.24 10.34 -1.12
N ARG A 146 7.09 10.67 -0.14
CA ARG A 146 7.37 12.07 0.22
C ARG A 146 7.97 12.86 -0.94
N LYS A 147 8.89 12.27 -1.73
CA LYS A 147 9.50 12.92 -2.91
C LYS A 147 8.51 13.21 -4.03
N VAL A 148 7.44 12.44 -4.14
CA VAL A 148 6.37 12.67 -5.13
C VAL A 148 5.14 13.38 -4.54
N ASN A 149 5.28 13.97 -3.34
CA ASN A 149 4.26 14.73 -2.63
C ASN A 149 2.98 13.93 -2.35
N VAL A 150 3.10 12.62 -2.11
CA VAL A 150 1.99 11.79 -1.64
C VAL A 150 2.04 11.72 -0.12
N PRO A 151 0.96 12.11 0.59
CA PRO A 151 0.90 12.02 2.04
C PRO A 151 1.03 10.56 2.51
N VAL A 152 1.95 10.29 3.44
CA VAL A 152 2.04 8.98 4.11
C VAL A 152 1.25 9.05 5.40
N LEU A 153 0.13 8.31 5.46
CA LEU A 153 -0.80 8.33 6.59
C LEU A 153 -0.24 7.62 7.82
N GLY A 154 0.65 6.65 7.61
CA GLY A 154 1.32 5.92 8.67
C GLY A 154 1.77 4.52 8.24
N LEU A 155 2.27 3.78 9.24
CA LEU A 155 2.79 2.43 9.08
C LEU A 155 1.81 1.41 9.66
N VAL A 156 1.67 0.25 9.00
CA VAL A 156 0.99 -0.93 9.56
C VAL A 156 2.04 -2.00 9.86
N GLN A 157 2.11 -2.41 11.13
CA GLN A 157 2.96 -3.51 11.53
C GLN A 157 2.22 -4.83 11.31
N ASN A 158 2.56 -5.55 10.26
CA ASN A 158 2.02 -6.89 10.01
C ASN A 158 2.92 -7.97 10.62
N MET A 159 2.34 -9.11 10.94
CA MET A 159 3.02 -10.23 11.60
C MET A 159 3.70 -9.82 12.92
N SER A 160 3.03 -8.96 13.69
CA SER A 160 3.56 -8.35 14.91
C SER A 160 3.83 -9.39 15.99
N ILE A 161 2.90 -10.28 16.20
CA ILE A 161 2.94 -11.32 17.24
C ILE A 161 2.33 -12.60 16.69
N PHE A 162 2.88 -13.74 17.07
CA PHE A 162 2.29 -15.05 16.84
C PHE A 162 1.71 -15.57 18.14
N GLN A 163 0.43 -15.94 18.12
CA GLN A 163 -0.22 -16.62 19.25
C GLN A 163 -0.41 -18.08 18.92
N CYS A 164 0.13 -18.97 19.77
CA CYS A 164 -0.01 -20.41 19.60
C CYS A 164 -1.50 -20.80 19.71
N PRO A 165 -2.07 -21.51 18.73
CA PRO A 165 -3.49 -21.89 18.75
C PRO A 165 -3.83 -22.85 19.90
N ARG A 166 -2.85 -23.63 20.39
CA ARG A 166 -3.06 -24.59 21.48
C ARG A 166 -2.93 -23.99 22.87
N CYS A 167 -1.77 -23.39 23.17
CA CYS A 167 -1.47 -22.91 24.54
C CYS A 167 -1.65 -21.41 24.70
N LYS A 168 -2.00 -20.65 23.65
CA LYS A 168 -2.18 -19.21 23.63
C LYS A 168 -0.92 -18.39 23.99
N HIS A 169 0.23 -19.06 24.08
CA HIS A 169 1.52 -18.38 24.29
C HIS A 169 1.80 -17.44 23.14
N GLU A 170 2.21 -16.22 23.47
CA GLU A 170 2.52 -15.18 22.50
C GLU A 170 4.02 -15.05 22.30
N THR A 171 4.45 -15.00 21.05
CA THR A 171 5.87 -14.90 20.67
C THR A 171 6.05 -13.90 19.54
N GLN A 172 7.02 -13.04 19.66
CA GLN A 172 7.40 -12.05 18.64
C GLN A 172 8.44 -12.66 17.69
N ILE A 173 7.99 -13.46 16.73
CA ILE A 173 8.88 -14.23 15.83
C ILE A 173 9.81 -13.31 15.03
N PHE A 174 9.34 -12.14 14.63
CA PHE A 174 10.08 -11.21 13.76
C PHE A 174 10.63 -9.98 14.50
N GLY A 175 10.60 -9.96 15.83
CA GLY A 175 11.00 -8.83 16.68
C GLY A 175 9.81 -7.99 17.15
N ALA A 176 10.07 -7.09 18.09
CA ALA A 176 9.03 -6.34 18.81
C ALA A 176 8.82 -4.93 18.22
N ASP A 177 9.82 -4.06 18.35
CA ASP A 177 9.65 -2.61 18.28
C ASP A 177 10.16 -1.96 16.99
N GLY A 178 10.56 -2.77 16.01
CA GLY A 178 11.20 -2.27 14.80
C GLY A 178 10.36 -1.23 14.05
N VAL A 179 9.06 -1.52 13.83
CA VAL A 179 8.17 -0.60 13.12
C VAL A 179 7.89 0.66 13.94
N ARG A 180 7.78 0.57 15.28
CA ARG A 180 7.58 1.74 16.16
C ARG A 180 8.78 2.67 16.14
N ARG A 181 10.00 2.12 16.21
CA ARG A 181 11.25 2.89 16.06
C ARG A 181 11.32 3.56 14.71
N LEU A 182 11.02 2.83 13.63
CA LEU A 182 10.99 3.40 12.29
C LEU A 182 9.95 4.53 12.17
N ALA A 183 8.77 4.36 12.74
CA ALA A 183 7.72 5.37 12.77
C ALA A 183 8.20 6.66 13.44
N SER A 184 8.80 6.52 14.64
CA SER A 184 9.40 7.65 15.36
C SER A 184 10.51 8.35 14.56
N ASP A 185 11.41 7.58 13.91
CA ASP A 185 12.47 8.15 13.07
C ASP A 185 11.95 8.93 11.86
N LEU A 186 10.79 8.53 11.35
CA LEU A 186 10.17 9.13 10.17
C LEU A 186 9.11 10.19 10.50
N ASP A 187 8.89 10.48 11.78
CA ASP A 187 7.79 11.33 12.24
C ASP A 187 6.44 10.88 11.66
N LEU A 188 6.14 9.60 11.85
CA LEU A 188 4.92 8.93 11.44
C LEU A 188 4.33 8.13 12.59
N ASP A 189 3.04 7.84 12.50
CA ASP A 189 2.38 6.95 13.45
C ASP A 189 2.28 5.51 12.95
N VAL A 190 2.19 4.57 13.90
CA VAL A 190 1.75 3.22 13.63
C VAL A 190 0.23 3.19 13.69
N LEU A 191 -0.42 2.93 12.55
CA LEU A 191 -1.88 2.86 12.41
C LEU A 191 -2.47 1.66 13.14
N GLY A 192 -1.69 0.60 13.29
CA GLY A 192 -2.05 -0.58 14.05
C GLY A 192 -1.16 -1.77 13.78
N ASP A 193 -1.37 -2.80 14.58
CA ASP A 193 -0.65 -4.06 14.54
C ASP A 193 -1.58 -5.19 14.10
N VAL A 194 -1.13 -5.99 13.14
CA VAL A 194 -1.83 -7.20 12.68
C VAL A 194 -1.03 -8.42 13.11
N PRO A 195 -1.61 -9.37 13.86
CA PRO A 195 -0.90 -10.55 14.29
C PRO A 195 -0.63 -11.52 13.15
N LEU A 196 0.38 -12.37 13.31
CA LEU A 196 0.56 -13.56 12.47
C LEU A 196 -0.43 -14.62 12.95
N HIS A 197 -1.49 -14.83 12.19
CA HIS A 197 -2.58 -15.72 12.61
C HIS A 197 -3.00 -16.68 11.48
N VAL A 198 -3.23 -17.93 11.81
CA VAL A 198 -3.55 -19.00 10.85
C VAL A 198 -4.84 -18.68 10.07
N HIS A 199 -5.85 -18.14 10.74
CA HIS A 199 -7.13 -17.81 10.11
C HIS A 199 -7.01 -16.73 9.03
N ILE A 200 -6.06 -15.77 9.15
CA ILE A 200 -5.82 -14.78 8.08
C ILE A 200 -5.47 -15.51 6.79
N ARG A 201 -4.56 -16.50 6.87
CA ARG A 201 -4.15 -17.29 5.70
C ARG A 201 -5.32 -18.13 5.18
N GLU A 202 -5.97 -18.90 6.03
CA GLU A 202 -7.05 -19.80 5.65
C GLU A 202 -8.22 -19.08 4.99
N THR A 203 -8.65 -17.96 5.57
CA THR A 203 -9.75 -17.17 5.04
C THR A 203 -9.36 -16.45 3.74
N SER A 204 -8.10 -16.03 3.59
CA SER A 204 -7.58 -15.43 2.36
C SER A 204 -7.48 -16.46 1.24
N ASP A 205 -6.97 -17.68 1.53
CA ASP A 205 -6.87 -18.79 0.58
C ASP A 205 -8.27 -19.25 0.11
N ALA A 206 -9.26 -19.20 1.01
CA ALA A 206 -10.66 -19.50 0.70
C ALA A 206 -11.41 -18.39 -0.06
N GLY A 207 -10.75 -17.24 -0.32
CA GLY A 207 -11.36 -16.09 -0.98
C GLY A 207 -12.41 -15.35 -0.12
N LYS A 208 -12.41 -15.58 1.20
CA LYS A 208 -13.32 -14.94 2.17
C LYS A 208 -12.50 -14.24 3.26
N PRO A 209 -12.00 -13.02 3.03
CA PRO A 209 -11.14 -12.31 3.97
C PRO A 209 -11.71 -12.23 5.38
N ILE A 210 -10.83 -12.19 6.40
CA ILE A 210 -11.21 -12.36 7.80
C ILE A 210 -12.18 -11.26 8.30
N VAL A 211 -12.09 -10.06 7.76
CA VAL A 211 -13.00 -8.95 8.10
C VAL A 211 -14.46 -9.30 7.77
N VAL A 212 -14.68 -10.06 6.70
CA VAL A 212 -16.03 -10.47 6.27
C VAL A 212 -16.43 -11.79 6.91
N SER A 213 -15.51 -12.77 6.96
CA SER A 213 -15.81 -14.12 7.43
C SER A 213 -15.94 -14.23 8.95
N GLN A 214 -15.15 -13.43 9.69
CA GLN A 214 -15.09 -13.44 11.14
C GLN A 214 -15.00 -12.01 11.73
N PRO A 215 -16.00 -11.13 11.51
CA PRO A 215 -15.93 -9.71 11.84
C PRO A 215 -15.73 -9.43 13.33
N GLN A 216 -16.17 -10.35 14.20
CA GLN A 216 -16.02 -10.23 15.65
C GLN A 216 -14.67 -10.74 16.19
N SER A 217 -13.82 -11.32 15.34
CA SER A 217 -12.51 -11.81 15.78
C SER A 217 -11.57 -10.63 16.11
N ASN A 218 -10.67 -10.83 17.09
CA ASN A 218 -9.66 -9.83 17.44
C ASN A 218 -8.82 -9.39 16.24
N VAL A 219 -8.60 -10.31 15.29
CA VAL A 219 -7.84 -10.05 14.08
C VAL A 219 -8.62 -9.15 13.11
N ALA A 220 -9.91 -9.41 12.91
CA ALA A 220 -10.77 -8.54 12.10
C ALA A 220 -10.90 -7.16 12.72
N GLN A 221 -11.04 -7.09 14.06
CA GLN A 221 -11.09 -5.83 14.80
C GLN A 221 -9.80 -5.01 14.65
N ALA A 222 -8.63 -5.66 14.52
CA ALA A 222 -7.39 -4.95 14.23
C ALA A 222 -7.45 -4.22 12.88
N TYR A 223 -7.95 -4.86 11.83
CA TYR A 223 -8.14 -4.21 10.52
C TYR A 223 -9.19 -3.09 10.55
N LEU A 224 -10.30 -3.28 11.28
CA LEU A 224 -11.33 -2.25 11.44
C LEU A 224 -10.78 -1.00 12.15
N LYS A 225 -9.96 -1.19 13.18
CA LYS A 225 -9.27 -0.08 13.87
C LYS A 225 -8.30 0.65 12.93
N ILE A 226 -7.50 -0.10 12.15
CA ILE A 226 -6.60 0.49 11.16
C ILE A 226 -7.39 1.30 10.12
N ALA A 227 -8.50 0.78 9.61
CA ALA A 227 -9.37 1.50 8.67
C ALA A 227 -9.92 2.80 9.28
N ALA A 228 -10.38 2.77 10.53
CA ALA A 228 -10.86 3.96 11.24
C ALA A 228 -9.75 5.01 11.41
N GLU A 229 -8.52 4.59 11.71
CA GLU A 229 -7.37 5.51 11.79
C GLU A 229 -7.00 6.09 10.43
N ILE A 230 -7.12 5.34 9.34
CA ILE A 230 -6.93 5.83 7.97
C ILE A 230 -7.94 6.92 7.65
N VAL A 231 -9.24 6.68 7.90
CA VAL A 231 -10.31 7.66 7.63
C VAL A 231 -10.09 8.98 8.35
N LYS A 232 -9.67 8.94 9.62
CA LYS A 232 -9.37 10.15 10.40
C LYS A 232 -8.24 11.00 9.81
N ARG A 233 -7.31 10.40 9.07
CA ARG A 233 -6.11 11.05 8.53
C ARG A 233 -6.21 11.41 7.06
N LEU A 234 -7.22 10.87 6.37
CA LEU A 234 -7.48 11.26 4.99
C LEU A 234 -7.95 12.72 4.95
N PRO A 235 -7.53 13.50 3.93
CA PRO A 235 -8.02 14.86 3.76
C PRO A 235 -9.54 14.83 3.57
N LEU A 236 -10.24 15.80 4.14
CA LEU A 236 -11.66 15.99 3.87
C LEU A 236 -11.84 16.16 2.36
N SER A 237 -12.72 15.36 1.75
CA SER A 237 -13.04 15.52 0.33
C SER A 237 -13.59 16.92 0.12
N PRO A 238 -13.12 17.68 -0.88
CA PRO A 238 -13.78 18.91 -1.26
C PRO A 238 -15.21 18.58 -1.66
N THR A 239 -16.15 19.15 -0.95
CA THR A 239 -17.61 19.09 -1.22
C THR A 239 -17.92 19.69 -2.58
#